data_ad30388e6a469f8229626c4b065c08d3
#
_entry.id   ad30388e6a469f8229626c4b065c08d3
#
_cell.length_a   1.000
_cell.length_b   1.000
_cell.length_c   1.000
_cell.angle_alpha   90.00
_cell.angle_beta   90.00
_cell.angle_gamma   90.00
#
_symmetry.space_group_name_H-M   'P 1'
#
loop_
_entity.id
_entity.type
_entity.pdbx_description
1 polymer ?
#
loop_
_entity_poly.entity_id
_entity_poly.type
_entity_poly.pdbx_seq_one_letter_code
_entity_poly.pdbx_strand_id
1 'polypeptide(L)'
;MERIQLHDKYFKPFIPNSRIEEAIDKVAEKLNNDYSNEDTPVFLSVLNGSFMFTASLMGRLKFNCEISFVKLASYTGTESSGCINKLIGLSDRIKGRKVVIIEDIVDSGNTIEELVKLLNEMGVEDIKICTLFLKPKAYKKDIPI
;
A
#
# COMPACT_ATOMS: atom_id res chain seq x y z
N MET A 1 -23.66 -22.74 -0.81
CA MET A 1 -22.74 -21.59 -0.71
C MET A 1 -23.46 -20.47 0.01
N GLU A 2 -22.91 -20.06 1.11
CA GLU A 2 -23.48 -18.99 1.94
C GLU A 2 -23.38 -17.66 1.18
N ARG A 3 -24.51 -16.98 0.98
CA ARG A 3 -24.55 -15.64 0.38
C ARG A 3 -24.59 -14.63 1.51
N ILE A 4 -23.72 -13.64 1.44
CA ILE A 4 -23.70 -12.53 2.40
C ILE A 4 -24.42 -11.34 1.77
N GLN A 5 -25.44 -10.83 2.44
CA GLN A 5 -26.12 -9.61 2.01
C GLN A 5 -25.45 -8.39 2.65
N LEU A 6 -25.06 -7.42 1.83
CA LEU A 6 -24.61 -6.11 2.24
C LEU A 6 -25.43 -5.06 1.50
N HIS A 7 -26.22 -4.31 2.24
CA HIS A 7 -27.21 -3.37 1.70
C HIS A 7 -28.18 -4.06 0.72
N ASP A 8 -28.23 -3.63 -0.51
CA ASP A 8 -29.09 -4.13 -1.59
C ASP A 8 -28.43 -5.22 -2.46
N LYS A 9 -27.20 -5.62 -2.13
CA LYS A 9 -26.41 -6.56 -2.94
C LYS A 9 -26.09 -7.84 -2.20
N TYR A 10 -25.99 -8.92 -2.95
CA TYR A 10 -25.59 -10.23 -2.47
C TYR A 10 -24.18 -10.55 -2.96
N PHE A 11 -23.35 -11.03 -2.03
CA PHE A 11 -21.98 -11.44 -2.29
C PHE A 11 -21.80 -12.92 -1.98
N LYS A 12 -20.81 -13.50 -2.63
CA LYS A 12 -20.31 -14.85 -2.32
C LYS A 12 -18.80 -14.75 -2.09
N PRO A 13 -18.23 -15.59 -1.23
CA PRO A 13 -16.78 -15.67 -1.09
C PRO A 13 -16.12 -15.93 -2.44
N PHE A 14 -15.11 -15.13 -2.79
CA PHE A 14 -14.33 -15.28 -4.02
C PHE A 14 -12.93 -15.80 -3.72
N ILE A 15 -12.25 -15.20 -2.75
CA ILE A 15 -10.95 -15.64 -2.25
C ILE A 15 -11.14 -15.98 -0.77
N PRO A 16 -10.90 -17.22 -0.35
CA PRO A 16 -11.04 -17.60 1.06
C PRO A 16 -9.92 -16.97 1.90
N ASN A 17 -10.22 -16.71 3.17
CA ASN A 17 -9.27 -16.05 4.09
C ASN A 17 -7.93 -16.80 4.19
N SER A 18 -7.94 -18.13 4.14
CA SER A 18 -6.71 -18.94 4.16
C SER A 18 -5.75 -18.59 3.02
N ARG A 19 -6.28 -18.33 1.83
CA ARG A 19 -5.47 -17.92 0.68
C ARG A 19 -4.90 -16.50 0.84
N ILE A 20 -5.65 -15.63 1.51
CA ILE A 20 -5.19 -14.27 1.84
C ILE A 20 -4.04 -14.35 2.84
N GLU A 21 -4.19 -15.12 3.91
CA GLU A 21 -3.15 -15.31 4.93
C GLU A 21 -1.86 -15.92 4.34
N GLU A 22 -1.99 -16.95 3.49
CA GLU A 22 -0.84 -17.53 2.77
C GLU A 22 -0.12 -16.50 1.88
N ALA A 23 -0.86 -15.60 1.23
CA ALA A 23 -0.28 -14.54 0.41
C ALA A 23 0.47 -13.53 1.27
N ILE A 24 -0.09 -13.14 2.42
CA ILE A 24 0.56 -12.23 3.38
C ILE A 24 1.83 -12.86 3.94
N ASP A 25 1.81 -14.16 4.27
CA ASP A 25 3.00 -14.89 4.75
C ASP A 25 4.14 -14.84 3.72
N LYS A 26 3.83 -15.05 2.43
CA LYS A 26 4.82 -14.98 1.34
C LYS A 26 5.40 -13.58 1.17
N VAL A 27 4.57 -12.56 1.26
CA VAL A 27 5.03 -11.16 1.20
C VAL A 27 5.92 -10.85 2.39
N ALA A 28 5.53 -11.25 3.59
CA ALA A 28 6.34 -11.06 4.80
C ALA A 28 7.68 -11.79 4.71
N GLU A 29 7.70 -13.02 4.21
CA GLU A 29 8.94 -13.78 3.99
C GLU A 29 9.89 -13.05 3.04
N LYS A 30 9.38 -12.55 1.93
CA LYS A 30 10.17 -11.76 0.97
C LYS A 30 10.74 -10.50 1.62
N LEU A 31 9.94 -9.74 2.36
CA LEU A 31 10.38 -8.54 3.06
C LEU A 31 11.43 -8.85 4.14
N ASN A 32 11.24 -9.96 4.89
CA ASN A 32 12.21 -10.42 5.89
C ASN A 32 13.56 -10.85 5.27
N ASN A 33 13.57 -11.25 4.01
CA ASN A 33 14.80 -11.54 3.27
C ASN A 33 15.43 -10.27 2.66
N ASP A 34 14.61 -9.29 2.29
CA ASP A 34 15.05 -8.06 1.63
C ASP A 34 15.60 -7.00 2.59
N TYR A 35 15.18 -7.02 3.86
CA TYR A 35 15.53 -6.01 4.87
C TYR A 35 16.15 -6.61 6.12
N SER A 36 17.07 -5.85 6.71
CA SER A 36 17.71 -6.14 8.00
C SER A 36 17.34 -5.07 9.05
N ASN A 37 17.76 -5.27 10.29
CA ASN A 37 17.57 -4.27 11.35
C ASN A 37 18.29 -2.94 11.10
N GLU A 38 19.30 -2.94 10.23
CA GLU A 38 20.07 -1.73 9.90
C GLU A 38 19.33 -0.85 8.87
N ASP A 39 18.45 -1.45 8.06
CA ASP A 39 17.72 -0.73 7.01
C ASP A 39 16.65 0.20 7.58
N THR A 40 15.96 -0.23 8.61
CA THR A 40 14.84 0.50 9.25
C THR A 40 13.93 1.22 8.25
N PRO A 41 13.31 0.51 7.28
CA PRO A 41 12.47 1.13 6.28
C PRO A 41 11.22 1.74 6.88
N VAL A 42 10.67 2.74 6.22
CA VAL A 42 9.37 3.33 6.54
C VAL A 42 8.29 2.66 5.71
N PHE A 43 7.37 1.98 6.37
CA PHE A 43 6.17 1.44 5.72
C PHE A 43 5.10 2.53 5.65
N LEU A 44 4.78 2.96 4.45
CA LEU A 44 3.79 3.99 4.17
C LEU A 44 2.47 3.36 3.73
N SER A 45 1.54 3.25 4.66
CA SER A 45 0.23 2.63 4.43
C SER A 45 -0.79 3.62 3.90
N VAL A 46 -1.44 3.27 2.80
CA VAL A 46 -2.44 4.12 2.14
C VAL A 46 -3.83 3.85 2.72
N LEU A 47 -4.31 4.78 3.51
CA LEU A 47 -5.62 4.69 4.16
C LEU A 47 -6.77 5.00 3.17
N ASN A 48 -7.96 4.42 3.40
CA ASN A 48 -8.33 3.54 4.54
C ASN A 48 -8.11 2.05 4.21
N GLY A 49 -8.14 1.65 2.95
CA GLY A 49 -8.23 0.26 2.52
C GLY A 49 -7.11 -0.64 3.03
N SER A 50 -5.90 -0.12 3.12
CA SER A 50 -4.71 -0.91 3.44
C SER A 50 -4.55 -1.26 4.93
N PHE A 51 -5.36 -0.72 5.86
CA PHE A 51 -5.06 -0.84 7.29
C PHE A 51 -5.06 -2.29 7.80
N MET A 52 -6.00 -3.13 7.34
CA MET A 52 -6.08 -4.54 7.75
C MET A 52 -4.89 -5.34 7.23
N PHE A 53 -4.55 -5.17 5.95
CA PHE A 53 -3.37 -5.79 5.35
C PHE A 53 -2.09 -5.33 6.06
N THR A 54 -1.97 -4.04 6.32
CA THR A 54 -0.82 -3.47 7.04
C THR A 54 -0.66 -4.09 8.42
N ALA A 55 -1.73 -4.15 9.21
CA ALA A 55 -1.69 -4.73 10.56
C ALA A 55 -1.26 -6.20 10.53
N SER A 56 -1.83 -6.98 9.61
CA SER A 56 -1.50 -8.40 9.45
C SER A 56 -0.03 -8.60 8.99
N LEU A 57 0.43 -7.80 8.05
CA LEU A 57 1.80 -7.83 7.54
C LEU A 57 2.82 -7.46 8.62
N MET A 58 2.59 -6.36 9.34
CA MET A 58 3.51 -5.84 10.36
C MET A 58 3.76 -6.86 11.49
N GLY A 59 2.75 -7.65 11.86
CA GLY A 59 2.90 -8.72 12.86
C GLY A 59 3.83 -9.87 12.44
N ARG A 60 4.20 -9.95 11.16
CA ARG A 60 5.05 -11.01 10.58
C ARG A 60 6.47 -10.56 10.28
N LEU A 61 6.75 -9.27 10.37
CA LEU A 61 8.08 -8.72 10.08
C LEU A 61 9.05 -8.99 11.24
N LYS A 62 10.30 -9.28 10.92
CA LYS A 62 11.35 -9.68 11.86
C LYS A 62 12.51 -8.68 11.93
N PHE A 63 12.35 -7.52 11.35
CA PHE A 63 13.35 -6.45 11.32
C PHE A 63 12.76 -5.14 11.84
N ASN A 64 13.63 -4.21 12.22
CA ASN A 64 13.22 -2.88 12.67
C ASN A 64 12.63 -2.07 11.50
N CYS A 65 11.47 -1.49 11.70
CA CYS A 65 10.81 -0.63 10.72
C CYS A 65 9.97 0.43 11.42
N GLU A 66 9.65 1.47 10.70
CA GLU A 66 8.67 2.48 11.11
C GLU A 66 7.41 2.34 10.27
N ILE A 67 6.27 2.71 10.84
CA ILE A 67 5.02 2.81 10.09
C ILE A 67 4.54 4.25 10.06
N SER A 68 4.08 4.67 8.90
CA SER A 68 3.41 5.94 8.67
C SER A 68 2.17 5.72 7.81
N PHE A 69 1.25 6.65 7.87
CA PHE A 69 0.01 6.58 7.12
C PHE A 69 -0.14 7.79 6.21
N VAL A 70 -0.68 7.55 5.03
CA VAL A 70 -1.10 8.61 4.12
C VAL A 70 -2.54 8.38 3.72
N LYS A 71 -3.31 9.44 3.68
CA LYS A 71 -4.65 9.43 3.13
C LYS A 71 -4.72 10.47 2.02
N LEU A 72 -5.06 9.99 0.83
CA LEU A 72 -5.24 10.84 -0.34
C LEU A 72 -6.72 11.20 -0.46
N ALA A 73 -7.01 12.46 -0.77
CA ALA A 73 -8.37 12.86 -1.08
C ALA A 73 -8.70 12.39 -2.50
N SER A 74 -9.79 11.61 -2.64
CA SER A 74 -10.38 11.35 -3.94
C SER A 74 -11.12 12.61 -4.41
N TYR A 75 -10.68 13.20 -5.54
CA TYR A 75 -11.40 14.30 -6.15
C TYR A 75 -12.67 13.80 -6.85
N THR A 76 -13.82 14.24 -6.36
CA THR A 76 -15.07 14.28 -7.10
C THR A 76 -15.30 15.71 -7.59
N GLY A 77 -14.64 16.12 -8.68
CA GLY A 77 -14.83 17.47 -9.20
C GLY A 77 -13.92 17.78 -10.39
N THR A 78 -14.41 18.57 -11.30
CA THR A 78 -13.95 18.84 -12.67
C THR A 78 -12.68 19.70 -12.80
N GLU A 79 -11.90 19.92 -11.78
CA GLU A 79 -10.63 20.62 -11.91
C GLU A 79 -9.50 19.83 -11.26
N SER A 80 -8.68 19.23 -12.11
CA SER A 80 -7.41 18.62 -11.75
C SER A 80 -6.36 19.71 -11.48
N SER A 81 -6.44 20.36 -10.33
CA SER A 81 -5.25 20.99 -9.78
C SER A 81 -4.41 19.88 -9.18
N GLY A 82 -3.21 19.62 -9.69
CA GLY A 82 -2.32 18.51 -9.30
C GLY A 82 -1.79 18.58 -7.86
N CYS A 83 -2.64 18.95 -6.91
CA CYS A 83 -2.37 18.93 -5.48
C CYS A 83 -3.04 17.75 -4.84
N ILE A 84 -2.24 16.76 -4.45
CA ILE A 84 -2.66 15.73 -3.50
C ILE A 84 -2.99 16.47 -2.20
N ASN A 85 -4.28 16.59 -1.88
CA ASN A 85 -4.69 17.07 -0.57
C ASN A 85 -4.38 15.98 0.45
N LYS A 86 -3.25 16.14 1.13
CA LYS A 86 -2.85 15.28 2.24
C LYS A 86 -3.80 15.51 3.41
N LEU A 87 -4.70 14.55 3.65
CA LEU A 87 -5.53 14.59 4.86
C LEU A 87 -4.76 14.09 6.10
N ILE A 88 -3.80 13.17 5.88
CA ILE A 88 -2.83 12.72 6.89
C ILE A 88 -1.48 12.70 6.20
N GLY A 89 -0.46 13.30 6.81
CA GLY A 89 0.70 13.72 6.08
C GLY A 89 1.96 12.92 6.28
N LEU A 90 2.76 12.96 5.24
CA LEU A 90 4.18 12.65 5.26
C LEU A 90 4.92 13.76 6.01
N SER A 91 5.87 13.38 6.87
CA SER A 91 6.80 14.32 7.51
C SER A 91 8.12 14.36 6.74
N ASP A 92 8.91 15.42 6.93
CA ASP A 92 10.25 15.54 6.34
C ASP A 92 11.23 14.46 6.84
N ARG A 93 10.83 13.66 7.82
CA ARG A 93 11.62 12.56 8.39
C ARG A 93 11.87 11.42 7.40
N ILE A 94 11.14 11.36 6.28
CA ILE A 94 11.34 10.31 5.27
C ILE A 94 12.47 10.60 4.29
N LYS A 95 13.00 11.83 4.28
CA LYS A 95 14.13 12.19 3.41
C LYS A 95 15.33 11.28 3.66
N GLY A 96 15.88 10.70 2.60
CA GLY A 96 17.00 9.77 2.66
C GLY A 96 16.65 8.39 3.22
N ARG A 97 15.37 8.09 3.42
CA ARG A 97 14.90 6.79 3.95
C ARG A 97 14.45 5.85 2.82
N LYS A 98 14.54 4.56 3.08
CA LYS A 98 13.89 3.52 2.27
C LYS A 98 12.42 3.50 2.62
N VAL A 99 11.54 3.55 1.64
CA VAL A 99 10.09 3.58 1.81
C VAL A 99 9.43 2.41 1.12
N VAL A 100 8.54 1.72 1.83
CA VAL A 100 7.68 0.67 1.27
C VAL A 100 6.23 1.17 1.30
N ILE A 101 5.67 1.43 0.12
CA ILE A 101 4.24 1.79 0.00
C ILE A 101 3.41 0.52 0.20
N ILE A 102 2.42 0.57 1.09
CA ILE A 102 1.47 -0.53 1.31
C ILE A 102 0.10 -0.13 0.78
N GLU A 103 -0.42 -0.93 -0.14
CA GLU A 103 -1.77 -0.81 -0.70
C GLU A 103 -2.54 -2.12 -0.54
N ASP A 104 -3.85 -2.04 -0.36
CA ASP A 104 -4.72 -3.21 -0.36
C ASP A 104 -4.91 -3.76 -1.78
N ILE A 105 -5.19 -2.88 -2.73
CA ILE A 105 -5.38 -3.22 -4.13
C ILE A 105 -4.80 -2.15 -5.05
N VAL A 106 -4.01 -2.57 -6.02
CA VAL A 106 -3.53 -1.71 -7.12
C VAL A 106 -4.38 -2.00 -8.36
N ASP A 107 -5.11 -0.99 -8.82
CA ASP A 107 -5.95 -1.04 -10.02
C ASP A 107 -5.22 -0.42 -11.22
N SER A 108 -5.52 0.82 -11.61
CA SER A 108 -4.84 1.52 -12.72
C SER A 108 -3.40 1.92 -12.40
N GLY A 109 -3.07 2.08 -11.13
CA GLY A 109 -1.77 2.52 -10.65
C GLY A 109 -1.63 4.04 -10.50
N ASN A 110 -2.69 4.81 -10.70
CA ASN A 110 -2.63 6.28 -10.59
C ASN A 110 -2.21 6.74 -9.20
N THR A 111 -2.78 6.16 -8.15
CA THR A 111 -2.41 6.46 -6.75
C THR A 111 -0.93 6.19 -6.49
N ILE A 112 -0.43 5.04 -6.96
CA ILE A 112 0.98 4.66 -6.84
C ILE A 112 1.88 5.65 -7.56
N GLU A 113 1.55 6.03 -8.79
CA GLU A 113 2.33 6.97 -9.59
C GLU A 113 2.44 8.34 -8.90
N GLU A 114 1.33 8.86 -8.37
CA GLU A 114 1.32 10.12 -7.63
C GLU A 114 2.16 10.05 -6.35
N LEU A 115 2.04 8.95 -5.59
CA LEU A 115 2.85 8.76 -4.38
C LEU A 115 4.34 8.64 -4.69
N VAL A 116 4.71 7.86 -5.70
CA VAL A 116 6.11 7.71 -6.12
C VAL A 116 6.71 9.04 -6.53
N LYS A 117 5.97 9.84 -7.30
CA LYS A 117 6.40 11.19 -7.68
C LYS A 117 6.64 12.07 -6.45
N LEU A 118 5.68 12.11 -5.53
CA LEU A 118 5.77 12.89 -4.30
C LEU A 118 6.97 12.47 -3.44
N LEU A 119 7.16 11.16 -3.24
CA LEU A 119 8.26 10.62 -2.44
C LEU A 119 9.63 10.93 -3.05
N ASN A 120 9.74 10.87 -4.38
CA ASN A 120 10.96 11.27 -5.08
C ASN A 120 11.26 12.77 -4.90
N GLU A 121 10.24 13.64 -4.97
CA GLU A 121 10.37 15.09 -4.68
C GLU A 121 10.81 15.34 -3.23
N MET A 122 10.40 14.49 -2.29
CA MET A 122 10.81 14.55 -0.88
C MET A 122 12.21 13.98 -0.62
N GLY A 123 12.86 13.40 -1.62
CA GLY A 123 14.24 12.92 -1.54
C GLY A 123 14.42 11.63 -0.76
N VAL A 124 13.50 10.68 -0.88
CA VAL A 124 13.67 9.33 -0.33
C VAL A 124 14.80 8.57 -1.06
N GLU A 125 15.43 7.62 -0.37
CA GLU A 125 16.54 6.83 -0.93
C GLU A 125 16.04 5.77 -1.93
N ASP A 126 14.99 5.04 -1.57
CA ASP A 126 14.44 3.94 -2.35
C ASP A 126 12.94 3.81 -2.10
N ILE A 127 12.21 3.37 -3.12
CA ILE A 127 10.77 3.14 -3.04
C ILE A 127 10.46 1.73 -3.54
N LYS A 128 9.83 0.93 -2.68
CA LYS A 128 9.22 -0.34 -3.07
C LYS A 128 7.72 -0.29 -2.86
N ILE A 129 7.00 -1.13 -3.58
CA ILE A 129 5.55 -1.21 -3.52
C ILE A 129 5.15 -2.62 -3.09
N CYS A 130 4.29 -2.69 -2.09
CA CYS A 130 3.75 -3.91 -1.54
C CYS A 130 2.22 -3.83 -1.62
N THR A 131 1.60 -4.73 -2.34
CA THR A 131 0.14 -4.79 -2.46
C THR A 131 -0.38 -6.19 -2.21
N LEU A 132 -1.56 -6.29 -1.60
CA LEU A 132 -2.22 -7.58 -1.39
C LEU A 132 -2.88 -8.07 -2.68
N PHE A 133 -3.51 -7.16 -3.42
CA PHE A 133 -4.17 -7.46 -4.70
C PHE A 133 -3.66 -6.56 -5.81
N LEU A 134 -3.46 -7.15 -6.97
CA LEU A 134 -3.12 -6.44 -8.20
C LEU A 134 -4.12 -6.83 -9.29
N LYS A 135 -4.61 -5.83 -10.04
CA LYS A 135 -5.38 -6.05 -11.26
C LYS A 135 -4.47 -5.90 -12.50
N PRO A 136 -3.82 -6.97 -12.99
CA PRO A 136 -2.79 -6.85 -14.02
C PRO A 136 -3.30 -6.27 -15.33
N LYS A 137 -4.58 -6.51 -15.67
CA LYS A 137 -5.21 -5.99 -16.89
C LYS A 137 -5.50 -4.49 -16.83
N ALA A 138 -5.68 -3.95 -15.63
CA ALA A 138 -5.97 -2.54 -15.41
C ALA A 138 -4.70 -1.71 -15.19
N TYR A 139 -3.66 -2.34 -14.65
CA TYR A 139 -2.39 -1.68 -14.37
C TYR A 139 -1.68 -1.27 -15.65
N LYS A 140 -1.37 0.02 -15.81
CA LYS A 140 -0.81 0.62 -17.03
C LYS A 140 0.45 1.45 -16.77
N LYS A 141 1.13 1.20 -15.66
CA LYS A 141 2.33 1.94 -15.26
C LYS A 141 3.58 1.09 -15.41
N ASP A 142 4.71 1.74 -15.65
CA ASP A 142 6.04 1.10 -15.72
C ASP A 142 6.75 1.07 -14.36
N ILE A 143 5.97 1.12 -13.27
CA ILE A 143 6.50 1.05 -11.91
C ILE A 143 6.41 -0.40 -11.42
N PRO A 144 7.51 -1.04 -11.01
CA PRO A 144 7.51 -2.40 -10.48
C PRO A 144 6.67 -2.54 -9.21
N ILE A 145 5.93 -3.64 -9.10
CA ILE A 145 5.14 -4.00 -7.93
C ILE A 145 5.55 -5.38 -7.43
#